data_80cca4aeeee17834d8cb9aacd7b7e3a3
#
_entry.id   80cca4aeeee17834d8cb9aacd7b7e3a3
#
_cell.length_a   1.000
_cell.length_b   1.000
_cell.length_c   1.000
_cell.angle_alpha   90.00
_cell.angle_beta   90.00
_cell.angle_gamma   90.00
#
_symmetry.space_group_name_H-M   'P 1'
#
loop_
_entity.id
_entity.type
_entity.pdbx_description
1 polymer ?
#
loop_
_entity_poly.entity_id
_entity_poly.type
_entity_poly.pdbx_seq_one_letter_code
_entity_poly.pdbx_strand_id
1 'polypeptide(L)'
;SLLGFALFLALGILWHRPMLALAGAGADRAVVDFHSHTNVSHDVRGTLMSKFDVRANLAWHRRAGFDAVFVTDHNTIAPATHADSLPVRCPGIEVSAWRAHIVLLGDTLPVDRDPYSRDWAGLTRLVQVSDSAYHSRSVASLPEYERNHWDRLDSLVAAGLDGFEIVNASPKANELSRTHRDSVIALARRAGRFVVGVSDHHGWGATSMVWNLVPVPSWRTTPAALCHRILARLDQGVGSVQVLERHRLRAESDWPSLLTPLGVVWETWRGMTGAVALSWLVWIWGIALVLDARGRRRRDIIPPPQSRTS
;
A
#
# COMPACT_ATOMS: atom_id res chain seq x y z
N SER A 1 18.47 1.72 25.67
CA SER A 1 18.76 0.29 25.71
C SER A 1 18.13 -0.44 24.52
N LEU A 2 18.65 -1.64 24.18
CA LEU A 2 18.19 -2.47 23.06
C LEU A 2 16.68 -2.77 23.11
N LEU A 3 16.13 -3.02 24.30
CA LEU A 3 14.69 -3.27 24.45
C LEU A 3 13.84 -2.04 24.09
N GLY A 4 14.26 -0.83 24.51
CA GLY A 4 13.56 0.40 24.13
C GLY A 4 13.59 0.66 22.64
N PHE A 5 14.69 0.36 21.98
CA PHE A 5 14.85 0.44 20.54
C PHE A 5 13.97 -0.60 19.81
N ALA A 6 13.98 -1.86 20.27
CA ALA A 6 13.14 -2.91 19.72
C ALA A 6 11.63 -2.57 19.85
N LEU A 7 11.21 -2.04 21.01
CA LEU A 7 9.84 -1.57 21.22
C LEU A 7 9.50 -0.38 20.32
N PHE A 8 10.43 0.55 20.11
CA PHE A 8 10.27 1.67 19.19
C PHE A 8 10.02 1.19 17.77
N LEU A 9 10.80 0.23 17.29
CA LEU A 9 10.63 -0.33 15.95
C LEU A 9 9.34 -1.15 15.84
N ALA A 10 9.05 -1.97 16.83
CA ALA A 10 7.82 -2.77 16.85
C ALA A 10 6.58 -1.89 16.88
N LEU A 11 6.54 -0.85 17.69
CA LEU A 11 5.46 0.13 17.70
C LEU A 11 5.35 0.88 16.37
N GLY A 12 6.47 1.20 15.75
CA GLY A 12 6.49 1.86 14.45
C GLY A 12 5.90 1.01 13.33
N ILE A 13 6.21 -0.27 13.33
CA ILE A 13 5.69 -1.23 12.34
C ILE A 13 4.22 -1.58 12.62
N LEU A 14 3.86 -1.74 13.90
CA LEU A 14 2.51 -2.15 14.30
C LEU A 14 1.55 -0.97 14.45
N TRP A 15 2.07 0.25 14.61
CA TRP A 15 1.22 1.42 14.79
C TRP A 15 0.58 1.84 13.46
N HIS A 16 -0.72 1.80 13.45
CA HIS A 16 -1.56 2.09 12.31
C HIS A 16 -1.62 3.59 11.98
N ARG A 17 -0.50 4.19 11.59
CA ARG A 17 -0.45 5.57 11.11
C ARG A 17 0.59 5.72 9.98
N PRO A 18 0.36 6.60 9.01
CA PRO A 18 1.36 6.87 7.98
C PRO A 18 2.61 7.52 8.60
N MET A 19 3.77 7.23 8.01
CA MET A 19 5.04 7.82 8.42
C MET A 19 5.11 9.32 8.12
N LEU A 20 4.52 9.71 6.99
CA LEU A 20 4.51 11.07 6.46
C LEU A 20 3.16 11.36 5.82
N ALA A 21 2.85 12.64 5.67
CA ALA A 21 1.76 13.12 4.87
C ALA A 21 2.29 14.02 3.75
N LEU A 22 1.72 13.87 2.55
CA LEU A 22 1.95 14.80 1.48
C LEU A 22 1.07 16.03 1.66
N ALA A 23 1.66 17.20 1.56
CA ALA A 23 0.95 18.48 1.59
C ALA A 23 1.31 19.31 0.36
N GLY A 24 0.39 20.18 -0.05
CA GLY A 24 0.68 21.15 -1.11
C GLY A 24 0.71 20.58 -2.54
N ALA A 25 -0.03 19.52 -2.83
CA ALA A 25 -0.12 18.94 -4.18
C ALA A 25 -0.72 19.88 -5.24
N GLY A 26 -1.31 21.00 -4.81
CA GLY A 26 -1.99 21.96 -5.70
C GLY A 26 -3.46 21.61 -5.93
N ALA A 27 -4.24 22.61 -6.39
CA ALA A 27 -5.69 22.47 -6.57
C ALA A 27 -6.07 21.61 -7.78
N ASP A 28 -5.19 21.53 -8.77
CA ASP A 28 -5.44 20.86 -10.06
C ASP A 28 -4.87 19.44 -10.14
N ARG A 29 -4.40 18.91 -9.01
CA ARG A 29 -3.90 17.55 -8.91
C ARG A 29 -4.60 16.82 -7.79
N ALA A 30 -4.99 15.59 -8.03
CA ALA A 30 -5.43 14.66 -7.00
C ALA A 30 -4.28 13.77 -6.55
N VAL A 31 -4.15 13.56 -5.25
CA VAL A 31 -3.22 12.61 -4.66
C VAL A 31 -3.93 11.27 -4.54
N VAL A 32 -3.43 10.25 -5.24
CA VAL A 32 -4.15 8.98 -5.43
C VAL A 32 -3.32 7.81 -4.97
N ASP A 33 -3.95 6.86 -4.27
CA ASP A 33 -3.45 5.51 -4.11
C ASP A 33 -4.23 4.54 -4.98
N PHE A 34 -3.52 3.70 -5.73
CA PHE A 34 -4.13 2.78 -6.69
C PHE A 34 -4.24 1.34 -6.19
N HIS A 35 -3.68 1.03 -5.00
CA HIS A 35 -3.69 -0.33 -4.48
C HIS A 35 -3.65 -0.32 -2.96
N SER A 36 -4.70 -0.83 -2.34
CA SER A 36 -4.85 -0.86 -0.89
C SER A 36 -5.91 -1.87 -0.48
N HIS A 37 -5.72 -2.52 0.67
CA HIS A 37 -6.57 -3.60 1.17
C HIS A 37 -7.36 -3.23 2.42
N THR A 38 -8.38 -4.03 2.70
CA THR A 38 -9.18 -3.96 3.93
C THR A 38 -9.32 -5.36 4.55
N ASN A 39 -10.02 -5.44 5.68
CA ASN A 39 -10.30 -6.72 6.33
C ASN A 39 -11.27 -7.65 5.55
N VAL A 40 -11.73 -7.23 4.39
CA VAL A 40 -12.47 -8.09 3.47
C VAL A 40 -11.51 -9.01 2.72
N SER A 41 -10.30 -8.53 2.48
CA SER A 41 -9.21 -9.32 1.89
C SER A 41 -8.76 -10.45 2.81
N HIS A 42 -8.48 -11.62 2.22
CA HIS A 42 -8.13 -12.83 2.96
C HIS A 42 -6.82 -12.71 3.74
N ASP A 43 -5.89 -11.94 3.25
CA ASP A 43 -4.56 -11.71 3.84
C ASP A 43 -4.54 -10.63 4.93
N VAL A 44 -5.62 -9.87 5.08
CA VAL A 44 -5.84 -8.95 6.20
C VAL A 44 -6.73 -9.61 7.27
N ARG A 45 -7.78 -10.32 6.87
CA ARG A 45 -8.80 -10.90 7.76
C ARG A 45 -8.22 -11.82 8.83
N GLY A 46 -7.24 -12.64 8.49
CA GLY A 46 -6.63 -13.62 9.40
C GLY A 46 -5.47 -13.07 10.24
N THR A 47 -5.18 -11.79 10.18
CA THR A 47 -4.03 -11.16 10.83
C THR A 47 -4.43 -10.34 12.07
N LEU A 48 -3.42 -9.75 12.73
CA LEU A 48 -3.62 -8.75 13.79
C LEU A 48 -4.38 -7.52 13.30
N MET A 49 -4.43 -7.32 11.96
CA MET A 49 -5.11 -6.20 11.30
C MET A 49 -6.56 -6.53 10.91
N SER A 50 -7.16 -7.58 11.43
CA SER A 50 -8.54 -8.01 11.14
C SER A 50 -9.61 -6.92 11.35
N LYS A 51 -9.31 -5.87 12.10
CA LYS A 51 -10.17 -4.70 12.31
C LYS A 51 -9.93 -3.57 11.31
N PHE A 52 -9.02 -3.76 10.35
CA PHE A 52 -8.70 -2.75 9.34
C PHE A 52 -9.77 -2.74 8.24
N ASP A 53 -10.93 -2.20 8.56
CA ASP A 53 -12.04 -2.05 7.62
C ASP A 53 -11.83 -0.87 6.66
N VAL A 54 -12.78 -0.68 5.72
CA VAL A 54 -12.75 0.42 4.75
C VAL A 54 -12.63 1.79 5.45
N ARG A 55 -13.27 1.96 6.60
CA ARG A 55 -13.25 3.22 7.34
C ARG A 55 -11.87 3.51 7.92
N ALA A 56 -11.22 2.49 8.47
CA ALA A 56 -9.85 2.56 8.96
C ALA A 56 -8.84 2.82 7.83
N ASN A 57 -9.03 2.16 6.69
CA ASN A 57 -8.24 2.37 5.47
C ASN A 57 -8.33 3.83 5.01
N LEU A 58 -9.53 4.37 4.80
CA LEU A 58 -9.72 5.77 4.38
C LEU A 58 -9.17 6.76 5.42
N ALA A 59 -9.30 6.48 6.71
CA ALA A 59 -8.75 7.33 7.77
C ALA A 59 -7.21 7.38 7.72
N TRP A 60 -6.55 6.26 7.42
CA TRP A 60 -5.11 6.20 7.24
C TRP A 60 -4.67 7.03 6.02
N HIS A 61 -5.33 6.83 4.88
CA HIS A 61 -5.03 7.56 3.64
C HIS A 61 -5.25 9.07 3.78
N ARG A 62 -6.32 9.47 4.49
CA ARG A 62 -6.53 10.89 4.82
C ARG A 62 -5.36 11.48 5.59
N ARG A 63 -4.84 10.76 6.59
CA ARG A 63 -3.68 11.20 7.37
C ARG A 63 -2.41 11.24 6.54
N ALA A 64 -2.30 10.42 5.52
CA ALA A 64 -1.18 10.40 4.59
C ALA A 64 -1.29 11.46 3.48
N GLY A 65 -2.41 12.20 3.41
CA GLY A 65 -2.63 13.28 2.45
C GLY A 65 -3.16 12.84 1.10
N PHE A 66 -3.82 11.68 1.03
CA PHE A 66 -4.49 11.22 -0.19
C PHE A 66 -5.86 11.88 -0.37
N ASP A 67 -6.20 12.16 -1.62
CA ASP A 67 -7.49 12.69 -2.05
C ASP A 67 -8.42 11.59 -2.58
N ALA A 68 -7.86 10.50 -3.13
CA ALA A 68 -8.60 9.33 -3.59
C ALA A 68 -7.82 8.03 -3.31
N VAL A 69 -8.55 6.93 -3.11
CA VAL A 69 -8.00 5.60 -2.83
C VAL A 69 -8.80 4.55 -3.57
N PHE A 70 -8.13 3.76 -4.39
CA PHE A 70 -8.69 2.52 -4.92
C PHE A 70 -8.54 1.41 -3.88
N VAL A 71 -9.66 0.89 -3.41
CA VAL A 71 -9.69 -0.26 -2.50
C VAL A 71 -9.79 -1.51 -3.36
N THR A 72 -8.77 -2.34 -3.28
CA THR A 72 -8.51 -3.43 -4.23
C THR A 72 -8.30 -4.77 -3.50
N ASP A 73 -9.26 -5.15 -2.66
CA ASP A 73 -9.19 -6.40 -1.90
C ASP A 73 -9.02 -7.62 -2.82
N HIS A 74 -8.28 -8.62 -2.35
CA HIS A 74 -8.03 -9.85 -3.12
C HIS A 74 -9.30 -10.60 -3.48
N ASN A 75 -9.56 -10.73 -4.78
CA ASN A 75 -10.64 -11.53 -5.36
C ASN A 75 -12.05 -11.20 -4.81
N THR A 76 -12.20 -10.03 -4.23
CA THR A 76 -13.48 -9.58 -3.64
C THR A 76 -13.56 -8.07 -3.67
N ILE A 77 -14.78 -7.56 -3.63
CA ILE A 77 -15.05 -6.12 -3.62
C ILE A 77 -15.49 -5.71 -2.21
N ALA A 78 -14.80 -4.75 -1.62
CA ALA A 78 -15.23 -4.20 -0.35
C ALA A 78 -16.64 -3.58 -0.45
N PRO A 79 -17.48 -3.71 0.58
CA PRO A 79 -18.83 -3.13 0.59
C PRO A 79 -18.79 -1.62 0.33
N ALA A 80 -19.81 -1.11 -0.37
CA ALA A 80 -19.96 0.32 -0.55
C ALA A 80 -20.09 1.02 0.82
N THR A 81 -19.34 2.08 1.02
CA THR A 81 -19.48 2.94 2.19
C THR A 81 -19.93 4.31 1.72
N HIS A 82 -21.01 4.83 2.28
CA HIS A 82 -21.39 6.22 2.08
C HIS A 82 -20.41 7.10 2.85
N ALA A 83 -19.40 7.58 2.19
CA ALA A 83 -18.47 8.55 2.74
C ALA A 83 -18.47 9.78 1.83
N ASP A 84 -19.21 10.79 2.21
CA ASP A 84 -19.18 12.13 1.58
C ASP A 84 -17.90 12.91 1.91
N SER A 85 -16.86 12.21 2.36
CA SER A 85 -15.62 12.81 2.86
C SER A 85 -14.39 12.30 2.13
N LEU A 86 -13.39 13.17 2.00
CA LEU A 86 -12.07 12.79 1.49
C LEU A 86 -11.36 11.83 2.46
N PRO A 87 -10.54 10.91 1.94
CA PRO A 87 -10.35 10.62 0.52
C PRO A 87 -11.58 9.95 -0.12
N VAL A 88 -11.79 10.23 -1.41
CA VAL A 88 -12.83 9.55 -2.19
C VAL A 88 -12.41 8.10 -2.36
N ARG A 89 -13.31 7.17 -2.02
CA ARG A 89 -13.11 5.76 -2.30
C ARG A 89 -13.42 5.47 -3.76
N CYS A 90 -12.45 4.93 -4.48
CA CYS A 90 -12.62 4.44 -5.83
C CYS A 90 -12.74 2.91 -5.84
N PRO A 91 -13.58 2.33 -6.69
CA PRO A 91 -13.71 0.88 -6.80
C PRO A 91 -12.50 0.26 -7.49
N GLY A 92 -12.15 -0.95 -7.05
CA GLY A 92 -11.09 -1.76 -7.61
C GLY A 92 -11.10 -3.15 -7.01
N ILE A 93 -10.30 -4.04 -7.59
CA ILE A 93 -10.11 -5.41 -7.10
C ILE A 93 -8.71 -5.88 -7.50
N GLU A 94 -8.03 -6.61 -6.62
CA GLU A 94 -6.81 -7.33 -6.98
C GLU A 94 -7.15 -8.79 -7.26
N VAL A 95 -6.95 -9.21 -8.50
CA VAL A 95 -7.25 -10.58 -8.95
C VAL A 95 -5.99 -11.42 -8.86
N SER A 96 -6.01 -12.46 -8.03
CA SER A 96 -4.97 -13.49 -7.99
C SER A 96 -5.12 -14.38 -9.23
N ALA A 97 -4.45 -14.00 -10.30
CA ALA A 97 -4.37 -14.77 -11.53
C ALA A 97 -3.23 -15.80 -11.46
N TRP A 98 -2.92 -16.47 -12.57
CA TRP A 98 -1.88 -17.50 -12.59
C TRP A 98 -0.50 -16.93 -12.24
N ARG A 99 0.00 -17.22 -11.05
CA ARG A 99 1.31 -16.80 -10.51
C ARG A 99 1.56 -15.29 -10.59
N ALA A 100 0.52 -14.49 -10.64
CA ALA A 100 0.59 -13.04 -10.70
C ALA A 100 -0.65 -12.39 -10.08
N HIS A 101 -0.55 -11.13 -9.74
CA HIS A 101 -1.68 -10.32 -9.34
C HIS A 101 -1.92 -9.22 -10.37
N ILE A 102 -3.17 -9.08 -10.78
CA ILE A 102 -3.62 -8.00 -11.65
C ILE A 102 -4.63 -7.16 -10.88
N VAL A 103 -4.29 -5.90 -10.71
CA VAL A 103 -5.20 -4.92 -10.13
C VAL A 103 -6.09 -4.38 -11.23
N LEU A 104 -7.40 -4.49 -11.05
CA LEU A 104 -8.40 -3.90 -11.90
C LEU A 104 -8.93 -2.64 -11.24
N LEU A 105 -8.76 -1.49 -11.90
CA LEU A 105 -9.19 -0.18 -11.44
C LEU A 105 -10.42 0.25 -12.23
N GLY A 106 -11.55 0.46 -11.57
CA GLY A 106 -12.79 0.88 -12.23
C GLY A 106 -14.04 0.28 -11.58
N ASP A 107 -15.16 0.38 -12.25
CA ASP A 107 -16.45 -0.15 -11.80
C ASP A 107 -16.48 -1.68 -11.93
N THR A 108 -15.64 -2.32 -11.14
CA THR A 108 -15.45 -3.76 -11.20
C THR A 108 -16.71 -4.50 -10.74
N LEU A 109 -17.15 -5.41 -11.59
CA LEU A 109 -18.09 -6.47 -11.20
C LEU A 109 -17.33 -7.53 -10.39
N PRO A 110 -18.01 -8.35 -9.57
CA PRO A 110 -17.38 -9.48 -8.94
C PRO A 110 -16.66 -10.35 -9.98
N VAL A 111 -15.37 -10.60 -9.75
CA VAL A 111 -14.53 -11.39 -10.67
C VAL A 111 -14.45 -12.81 -10.15
N ASP A 112 -14.95 -13.77 -10.94
CA ASP A 112 -14.59 -15.17 -10.72
C ASP A 112 -13.14 -15.37 -11.20
N ARG A 113 -12.23 -15.63 -10.29
CA ARG A 113 -10.81 -15.79 -10.57
C ARG A 113 -10.45 -17.14 -11.20
N ASP A 114 -11.28 -18.16 -11.02
CA ASP A 114 -10.95 -19.54 -11.37
C ASP A 114 -10.51 -19.73 -12.84
N PRO A 115 -11.16 -19.09 -13.84
CA PRO A 115 -10.70 -19.17 -15.23
C PRO A 115 -9.32 -18.54 -15.46
N TYR A 116 -8.91 -17.59 -14.61
CA TYR A 116 -7.71 -16.78 -14.77
C TYR A 116 -6.51 -17.27 -13.96
N SER A 117 -6.73 -18.22 -13.04
CA SER A 117 -5.70 -18.70 -12.11
C SER A 117 -5.00 -19.99 -12.54
N ARG A 118 -5.43 -20.63 -13.61
CA ARG A 118 -4.99 -21.99 -13.98
C ARG A 118 -3.67 -22.01 -14.74
N ASP A 119 -3.50 -21.09 -15.67
CA ASP A 119 -2.37 -21.06 -16.58
C ASP A 119 -2.11 -19.66 -17.15
N TRP A 120 -1.07 -19.54 -17.97
CA TRP A 120 -0.71 -18.31 -18.67
C TRP A 120 -1.83 -17.77 -19.57
N ALA A 121 -2.56 -18.65 -20.25
CA ALA A 121 -3.66 -18.24 -21.12
C ALA A 121 -4.79 -17.60 -20.30
N GLY A 122 -5.08 -18.12 -19.11
CA GLY A 122 -6.03 -17.54 -18.16
C GLY A 122 -5.60 -16.14 -17.71
N LEU A 123 -4.34 -15.96 -17.30
CA LEU A 123 -3.80 -14.64 -16.94
C LEU A 123 -3.93 -13.64 -18.11
N THR A 124 -3.50 -14.04 -19.29
CA THR A 124 -3.60 -13.23 -20.51
C THR A 124 -5.05 -12.87 -20.83
N ARG A 125 -5.96 -13.82 -20.67
CA ARG A 125 -7.39 -13.61 -20.87
C ARG A 125 -7.96 -12.56 -19.91
N LEU A 126 -7.57 -12.57 -18.63
CA LEU A 126 -7.99 -11.53 -17.67
C LEU A 126 -7.64 -10.14 -18.18
N VAL A 127 -6.39 -9.96 -18.62
CA VAL A 127 -5.93 -8.69 -19.19
C VAL A 127 -6.75 -8.29 -20.41
N GLN A 128 -7.01 -9.23 -21.35
CA GLN A 128 -7.77 -8.97 -22.57
C GLN A 128 -9.20 -8.52 -22.32
N VAL A 129 -9.83 -9.02 -21.25
CA VAL A 129 -11.24 -8.73 -20.97
C VAL A 129 -11.44 -7.65 -19.91
N SER A 130 -10.38 -7.10 -19.34
CA SER A 130 -10.45 -6.13 -18.24
C SER A 130 -11.33 -4.92 -18.55
N ASP A 131 -11.19 -4.33 -19.72
CA ASP A 131 -12.04 -3.20 -20.15
C ASP A 131 -13.44 -3.65 -20.56
N SER A 132 -13.56 -4.66 -21.43
CA SER A 132 -14.85 -5.06 -22.03
C SER A 132 -15.77 -5.76 -21.05
N ALA A 133 -15.27 -6.60 -20.15
CA ALA A 133 -16.08 -7.37 -19.21
C ALA A 133 -16.20 -6.71 -17.83
N TYR A 134 -15.19 -5.96 -17.42
CA TYR A 134 -15.10 -5.41 -16.06
C TYR A 134 -15.05 -3.88 -16.01
N HIS A 135 -15.08 -3.19 -17.16
CA HIS A 135 -15.01 -1.73 -17.27
C HIS A 135 -13.86 -1.13 -16.46
N SER A 136 -12.72 -1.80 -16.50
CA SER A 136 -11.59 -1.52 -15.62
C SER A 136 -10.28 -1.37 -16.40
N ARG A 137 -9.31 -0.68 -15.78
CA ARG A 137 -7.92 -0.62 -16.27
C ARG A 137 -7.09 -1.65 -15.50
N SER A 138 -6.39 -2.49 -16.26
CA SER A 138 -5.55 -3.56 -15.72
C SER A 138 -4.15 -3.05 -15.38
N VAL A 139 -3.72 -3.31 -14.16
CA VAL A 139 -2.40 -2.90 -13.64
C VAL A 139 -1.68 -4.12 -13.11
N ALA A 140 -0.45 -4.29 -13.55
CA ALA A 140 0.40 -5.38 -13.10
C ALA A 140 1.06 -5.07 -11.75
N SER A 141 0.91 -5.94 -10.76
CA SER A 141 1.63 -5.87 -9.50
C SER A 141 3.06 -6.39 -9.69
N LEU A 142 4.06 -5.53 -9.51
CA LEU A 142 5.45 -5.84 -9.84
C LEU A 142 6.12 -6.96 -9.04
N PRO A 143 5.92 -7.06 -7.72
CA PRO A 143 6.57 -8.13 -6.95
C PRO A 143 6.27 -9.52 -7.51
N GLU A 144 5.06 -9.74 -7.99
CA GLU A 144 4.66 -11.00 -8.60
C GLU A 144 5.26 -11.19 -10.00
N TYR A 145 5.40 -10.10 -10.76
CA TYR A 145 6.03 -10.14 -12.08
C TYR A 145 7.50 -10.44 -12.02
N GLU A 146 8.22 -9.80 -11.13
CA GLU A 146 9.65 -10.01 -10.98
C GLU A 146 9.98 -11.47 -10.72
N ARG A 147 9.17 -12.16 -9.92
CA ARG A 147 9.39 -13.57 -9.59
C ARG A 147 8.98 -14.54 -10.69
N ASN A 148 7.86 -14.28 -11.33
CA ASN A 148 7.15 -15.32 -12.07
C ASN A 148 7.08 -15.07 -13.58
N HIS A 149 7.05 -13.79 -14.01
CA HIS A 149 6.70 -13.44 -15.39
C HIS A 149 7.55 -12.33 -15.97
N TRP A 150 8.71 -12.06 -15.41
CA TRP A 150 9.59 -10.99 -15.86
C TRP A 150 9.87 -11.06 -17.38
N ASP A 151 10.11 -12.26 -17.89
CA ASP A 151 10.39 -12.54 -19.30
C ASP A 151 9.18 -12.40 -20.24
N ARG A 152 7.99 -12.17 -19.69
CA ARG A 152 6.71 -12.15 -20.43
C ARG A 152 5.94 -10.85 -20.35
N LEU A 153 6.53 -9.80 -19.80
CA LEU A 153 5.87 -8.50 -19.67
C LEU A 153 5.44 -7.92 -21.02
N ASP A 154 6.27 -8.07 -22.06
CA ASP A 154 5.90 -7.65 -23.43
C ASP A 154 4.65 -8.36 -23.94
N SER A 155 4.48 -9.65 -23.60
CA SER A 155 3.29 -10.43 -23.98
C SER A 155 2.03 -9.92 -23.26
N LEU A 156 2.13 -9.49 -22.02
CA LEU A 156 0.99 -8.90 -21.30
C LEU A 156 0.63 -7.53 -21.86
N VAL A 157 1.63 -6.72 -22.22
CA VAL A 157 1.40 -5.46 -22.95
C VAL A 157 0.68 -5.71 -24.27
N ALA A 158 1.13 -6.73 -25.03
CA ALA A 158 0.47 -7.12 -26.29
C ALA A 158 -0.95 -7.64 -26.06
N ALA A 159 -1.24 -8.24 -24.91
CA ALA A 159 -2.58 -8.68 -24.53
C ALA A 159 -3.51 -7.51 -24.13
N GLY A 160 -2.98 -6.30 -23.92
CA GLY A 160 -3.76 -5.12 -23.60
C GLY A 160 -3.54 -4.56 -22.19
N LEU A 161 -2.52 -5.02 -21.46
CA LEU A 161 -2.21 -4.47 -20.14
C LEU A 161 -2.07 -2.94 -20.18
N ASP A 162 -2.77 -2.24 -19.28
CA ASP A 162 -2.86 -0.78 -19.30
C ASP A 162 -1.74 -0.09 -18.53
N GLY A 163 -1.27 -0.69 -17.44
CA GLY A 163 -0.27 -0.06 -16.59
C GLY A 163 0.54 -1.01 -15.71
N PHE A 164 1.51 -0.43 -15.03
CA PHE A 164 2.42 -1.14 -14.13
C PHE A 164 2.58 -0.43 -12.80
N GLU A 165 2.63 -1.19 -11.73
CA GLU A 165 3.19 -0.71 -10.48
C GLU A 165 4.71 -0.68 -10.59
N ILE A 166 5.31 0.46 -10.32
CA ILE A 166 6.78 0.63 -10.34
C ILE A 166 7.38 0.87 -8.96
N VAL A 167 6.53 1.13 -7.99
CA VAL A 167 6.87 1.27 -6.57
C VAL A 167 5.73 0.69 -5.76
N ASN A 168 6.07 -0.17 -4.82
CA ASN A 168 5.14 -0.70 -3.84
C ASN A 168 5.71 -0.39 -2.44
N ALA A 169 4.94 0.31 -1.59
CA ALA A 169 5.38 0.73 -0.27
C ALA A 169 5.18 -0.34 0.80
N SER A 170 4.62 -1.50 0.46
CA SER A 170 4.53 -2.63 1.37
C SER A 170 5.90 -3.28 1.64
N PRO A 171 6.03 -4.15 2.63
CA PRO A 171 7.26 -4.91 2.85
C PRO A 171 7.73 -5.71 1.63
N LYS A 172 6.84 -6.09 0.73
CA LYS A 172 7.18 -6.75 -0.55
C LYS A 172 7.99 -5.87 -1.50
N ALA A 173 7.96 -4.55 -1.33
CA ALA A 173 8.76 -3.62 -2.13
C ALA A 173 10.27 -3.89 -2.07
N ASN A 174 10.73 -4.66 -1.08
CA ASN A 174 12.10 -5.14 -1.00
C ASN A 174 12.47 -6.12 -2.13
N GLU A 175 11.50 -6.61 -2.89
CA GLU A 175 11.72 -7.59 -3.95
C GLU A 175 11.99 -6.93 -5.31
N LEU A 176 11.69 -5.65 -5.48
CA LEU A 176 11.90 -4.93 -6.73
C LEU A 176 13.26 -4.22 -6.75
N SER A 177 14.18 -4.68 -7.60
CA SER A 177 15.46 -4.03 -7.84
C SER A 177 15.31 -2.74 -8.65
N ARG A 178 16.31 -1.85 -8.56
CA ARG A 178 16.34 -0.62 -9.37
C ARG A 178 16.36 -0.94 -10.86
N THR A 179 17.20 -1.89 -11.26
CA THR A 179 17.38 -2.28 -12.65
C THR A 179 16.07 -2.81 -13.27
N HIS A 180 15.37 -3.66 -12.54
CA HIS A 180 14.08 -4.17 -12.99
C HIS A 180 13.03 -3.06 -13.10
N ARG A 181 12.94 -2.18 -12.11
CA ARG A 181 12.05 -1.02 -12.18
C ARG A 181 12.33 -0.14 -13.40
N ASP A 182 13.58 0.18 -13.64
CA ASP A 182 13.96 1.04 -14.77
C ASP A 182 13.62 0.38 -16.11
N SER A 183 13.75 -0.96 -16.19
CA SER A 183 13.34 -1.76 -17.36
C SER A 183 11.83 -1.72 -17.57
N VAL A 184 11.02 -1.85 -16.51
CA VAL A 184 9.55 -1.72 -16.59
C VAL A 184 9.14 -0.32 -17.01
N ILE A 185 9.78 0.73 -16.46
CA ILE A 185 9.51 2.12 -16.87
C ILE A 185 9.83 2.31 -18.36
N ALA A 186 10.93 1.73 -18.82
CA ALA A 186 11.30 1.79 -20.24
C ALA A 186 10.30 1.06 -21.12
N LEU A 187 9.84 -0.13 -20.70
CA LEU A 187 8.79 -0.88 -21.40
C LEU A 187 7.48 -0.08 -21.45
N ALA A 188 7.01 0.43 -20.32
CA ALA A 188 5.80 1.22 -20.23
C ALA A 188 5.84 2.43 -21.18
N ARG A 189 6.98 3.14 -21.21
CA ARG A 189 7.19 4.27 -22.13
C ARG A 189 7.10 3.87 -23.59
N ARG A 190 7.77 2.77 -23.99
CA ARG A 190 7.72 2.28 -25.38
C ARG A 190 6.31 1.87 -25.80
N ALA A 191 5.56 1.28 -24.88
CA ALA A 191 4.22 0.78 -25.12
C ALA A 191 3.10 1.83 -24.91
N GLY A 192 3.43 3.05 -24.50
CA GLY A 192 2.45 4.09 -24.20
C GLY A 192 1.59 3.79 -22.96
N ARG A 193 2.09 2.97 -22.01
CA ARG A 193 1.36 2.56 -20.81
C ARG A 193 1.67 3.46 -19.63
N PHE A 194 0.71 3.61 -18.70
CA PHE A 194 0.96 4.39 -17.49
C PHE A 194 1.75 3.60 -16.45
N VAL A 195 2.34 4.31 -15.50
CA VAL A 195 2.99 3.73 -14.34
C VAL A 195 2.48 4.38 -13.06
N VAL A 196 2.37 3.60 -11.99
CA VAL A 196 1.89 4.05 -10.69
C VAL A 196 2.80 3.54 -9.57
N GLY A 197 2.81 4.27 -8.47
CA GLY A 197 3.31 3.77 -7.21
C GLY A 197 2.13 3.45 -6.31
N VAL A 198 2.25 2.45 -5.42
CA VAL A 198 1.15 1.98 -4.60
C VAL A 198 1.55 1.81 -3.15
N SER A 199 0.59 1.96 -2.24
CA SER A 199 0.84 1.67 -0.83
C SER A 199 0.79 0.18 -0.55
N ASP A 200 -0.06 -0.54 -1.23
CA ASP A 200 -0.38 -1.94 -0.97
C ASP A 200 -0.63 -2.17 0.53
N HIS A 201 -1.43 -1.27 1.11
CA HIS A 201 -1.57 -1.12 2.55
C HIS A 201 -2.53 -2.14 3.13
N HIS A 202 -2.01 -2.94 4.08
CA HIS A 202 -2.74 -4.01 4.76
C HIS A 202 -3.04 -3.69 6.23
N GLY A 203 -2.98 -2.43 6.64
CA GLY A 203 -3.16 -2.01 8.03
C GLY A 203 -1.87 -1.99 8.86
N TRP A 204 -0.75 -2.49 8.34
CA TRP A 204 0.56 -2.42 8.99
C TRP A 204 1.18 -1.03 8.91
N GLY A 205 2.19 -0.76 9.71
CA GLY A 205 3.01 0.43 9.53
C GLY A 205 3.71 0.40 8.16
N ALA A 206 3.69 1.52 7.45
CA ALA A 206 4.39 1.65 6.19
C ALA A 206 5.90 1.76 6.40
N THR A 207 6.70 1.05 5.59
CA THR A 207 8.17 1.14 5.59
C THR A 207 8.67 2.25 4.67
N SER A 208 7.85 2.66 3.74
CA SER A 208 8.04 3.79 2.84
C SER A 208 6.70 4.44 2.53
N MET A 209 6.74 5.58 1.86
CA MET A 209 5.54 6.27 1.42
C MET A 209 5.65 6.56 -0.07
N VAL A 210 4.55 6.34 -0.76
CA VAL A 210 4.41 6.65 -2.17
C VAL A 210 3.09 7.36 -2.42
N TRP A 211 3.10 8.34 -3.31
CA TRP A 211 1.91 9.07 -3.73
C TRP A 211 1.93 9.22 -5.24
N ASN A 212 0.74 9.24 -5.83
CA ASN A 212 0.58 9.56 -7.24
C ASN A 212 -0.11 10.90 -7.36
N LEU A 213 0.50 11.82 -8.07
CA LEU A 213 -0.12 13.09 -8.45
C LEU A 213 -0.74 12.93 -9.84
N VAL A 214 -2.05 12.95 -9.89
CA VAL A 214 -2.84 12.85 -11.13
C VAL A 214 -3.40 14.23 -11.47
N PRO A 215 -3.08 14.82 -12.63
CA PRO A 215 -3.66 16.08 -13.06
C PRO A 215 -5.17 15.94 -13.32
N VAL A 216 -5.98 16.48 -12.45
CA VAL A 216 -7.44 16.50 -12.54
C VAL A 216 -7.93 17.91 -12.16
N PRO A 217 -7.94 18.86 -13.10
CA PRO A 217 -8.29 20.24 -12.80
C PRO A 217 -9.65 20.37 -12.12
N SER A 218 -9.76 21.25 -11.13
CA SER A 218 -11.02 21.54 -10.43
C SER A 218 -11.78 20.31 -9.88
N TRP A 219 -11.07 19.24 -9.51
CA TRP A 219 -11.70 18.00 -9.02
C TRP A 219 -12.50 18.20 -7.72
N ARG A 220 -12.12 19.18 -6.89
CA ARG A 220 -12.80 19.47 -5.62
C ARG A 220 -14.23 19.99 -5.80
N THR A 221 -14.56 20.54 -6.96
CA THR A 221 -15.94 20.99 -7.26
C THR A 221 -16.89 19.84 -7.59
N THR A 222 -16.35 18.68 -8.01
CA THR A 222 -17.13 17.50 -8.36
C THR A 222 -16.47 16.22 -7.82
N PRO A 223 -16.39 16.06 -6.49
CA PRO A 223 -15.69 14.90 -5.90
C PRO A 223 -16.27 13.55 -6.33
N ALA A 224 -17.57 13.47 -6.54
CA ALA A 224 -18.26 12.25 -6.98
C ALA A 224 -17.76 11.74 -8.36
N ALA A 225 -17.26 12.62 -9.21
CA ALA A 225 -16.73 12.25 -10.53
C ALA A 225 -15.22 11.96 -10.48
N LEU A 226 -14.55 12.07 -9.32
CA LEU A 226 -13.10 12.02 -9.23
C LEU A 226 -12.54 10.70 -9.76
N CYS A 227 -13.10 9.55 -9.36
CA CYS A 227 -12.63 8.24 -9.79
C CYS A 227 -12.66 8.08 -11.31
N HIS A 228 -13.77 8.44 -11.97
CA HIS A 228 -13.87 8.40 -13.43
C HIS A 228 -12.86 9.32 -14.11
N ARG A 229 -12.65 10.52 -13.56
CA ARG A 229 -11.69 11.48 -14.13
C ARG A 229 -10.24 11.01 -13.95
N ILE A 230 -9.94 10.31 -12.87
CA ILE A 230 -8.64 9.65 -12.68
C ILE A 230 -8.45 8.59 -13.75
N LEU A 231 -9.42 7.68 -13.93
CA LEU A 231 -9.35 6.61 -14.95
C LEU A 231 -9.17 7.19 -16.35
N ALA A 232 -9.97 8.19 -16.74
CA ALA A 232 -9.83 8.89 -18.02
C ALA A 232 -8.46 9.56 -18.19
N ARG A 233 -7.80 9.94 -17.09
CA ARG A 233 -6.44 10.46 -17.14
C ARG A 233 -5.42 9.34 -17.34
N LEU A 234 -5.61 8.17 -16.74
CA LEU A 234 -4.76 7.00 -16.97
C LEU A 234 -4.75 6.55 -18.43
N ASP A 235 -5.89 6.68 -19.15
CA ASP A 235 -6.02 6.35 -20.56
C ASP A 235 -5.06 7.15 -21.46
N GLN A 236 -4.52 8.26 -20.97
CA GLN A 236 -3.52 9.04 -21.69
C GLN A 236 -2.10 8.40 -21.62
N GLY A 237 -1.96 7.32 -20.88
CA GLY A 237 -0.72 6.55 -20.81
C GLY A 237 0.44 7.29 -20.14
N VAL A 238 1.58 7.33 -20.82
CA VAL A 238 2.82 7.93 -20.30
C VAL A 238 2.63 9.39 -19.89
N GLY A 239 3.06 9.72 -18.66
CA GLY A 239 2.98 11.08 -18.14
C GLY A 239 1.62 11.44 -17.53
N SER A 240 0.65 10.52 -17.53
CA SER A 240 -0.65 10.72 -16.87
C SER A 240 -0.52 10.82 -15.34
N VAL A 241 0.51 10.24 -14.77
CA VAL A 241 0.78 10.17 -13.33
C VAL A 241 2.20 10.59 -13.03
N GLN A 242 2.37 11.41 -12.00
CA GLN A 242 3.68 11.69 -11.40
C GLN A 242 3.78 10.90 -10.09
N VAL A 243 4.67 9.91 -10.04
CA VAL A 243 4.94 9.12 -8.84
C VAL A 243 5.93 9.86 -7.95
N LEU A 244 5.56 10.07 -6.69
CA LEU A 244 6.42 10.60 -5.63
C LEU A 244 6.68 9.49 -4.63
N GLU A 245 7.94 9.20 -4.37
CA GLU A 245 8.31 8.23 -3.36
C GLU A 245 9.17 8.85 -2.26
N ARG A 246 8.95 8.42 -1.04
CA ARG A 246 9.78 8.74 0.11
C ARG A 246 10.41 7.45 0.62
N HIS A 247 11.72 7.38 0.53
CA HIS A 247 12.56 6.23 0.82
C HIS A 247 12.29 5.05 -0.10
N ARG A 248 13.12 5.00 -1.06
CA ARG A 248 13.27 3.86 -1.90
C ARG A 248 14.12 2.80 -1.24
N LEU A 249 13.63 1.61 -1.29
CA LEU A 249 14.11 0.53 -0.48
C LEU A 249 15.38 -0.12 -0.97
N ARG A 250 15.80 0.01 -2.24
CA ARG A 250 16.95 -0.78 -2.68
C ARG A 250 17.94 -0.16 -3.64
N ALA A 251 19.20 -0.51 -3.32
CA ALA A 251 20.28 -0.73 -4.27
C ALA A 251 20.36 -2.25 -4.52
N GLU A 252 20.20 -2.69 -5.70
CA GLU A 252 20.76 -3.84 -6.45
C GLU A 252 21.10 -5.19 -5.76
N SER A 253 20.78 -5.46 -4.52
CA SER A 253 21.08 -6.77 -3.91
C SER A 253 19.82 -7.46 -3.41
N ASP A 254 19.66 -8.71 -3.82
CA ASP A 254 18.63 -9.59 -3.29
C ASP A 254 18.92 -9.90 -1.82
N TRP A 255 18.16 -9.29 -0.94
CA TRP A 255 18.16 -9.70 0.45
C TRP A 255 17.57 -11.11 0.52
N PRO A 256 18.25 -12.07 1.15
CA PRO A 256 17.62 -13.35 1.46
C PRO A 256 16.30 -13.10 2.18
N SER A 257 15.24 -13.80 1.81
CA SER A 257 13.89 -13.64 2.40
C SER A 257 13.90 -13.70 3.92
N LEU A 258 14.84 -14.47 4.49
CA LEU A 258 15.08 -14.57 5.94
C LEU A 258 15.47 -13.22 6.58
N LEU A 259 16.12 -12.32 5.84
CA LEU A 259 16.56 -11.00 6.33
C LEU A 259 15.53 -9.89 6.08
N THR A 260 14.41 -10.19 5.41
CA THR A 260 13.33 -9.21 5.14
C THR A 260 12.88 -8.47 6.42
N PRO A 261 12.67 -9.11 7.58
CA PRO A 261 12.29 -8.38 8.80
C PRO A 261 13.32 -7.33 9.23
N LEU A 262 14.61 -7.60 9.06
CA LEU A 262 15.68 -6.64 9.36
C LEU A 262 15.70 -5.50 8.33
N GLY A 263 15.47 -5.83 7.07
CA GLY A 263 15.33 -4.85 6.00
C GLY A 263 14.15 -3.88 6.27
N VAL A 264 12.99 -4.39 6.65
CA VAL A 264 11.81 -3.59 7.03
C VAL A 264 12.14 -2.63 8.18
N VAL A 265 12.81 -3.11 9.21
CA VAL A 265 13.25 -2.28 10.34
C VAL A 265 14.21 -1.17 9.88
N TRP A 266 15.20 -1.52 9.09
CA TRP A 266 16.18 -0.58 8.56
C TRP A 266 15.52 0.51 7.69
N GLU A 267 14.64 0.13 6.81
CA GLU A 267 13.95 1.06 5.92
C GLU A 267 12.96 1.94 6.68
N THR A 268 12.26 1.38 7.66
CA THR A 268 11.43 2.17 8.57
C THR A 268 12.25 3.27 9.25
N TRP A 269 13.43 2.93 9.75
CA TRP A 269 14.36 3.89 10.36
C TRP A 269 14.82 4.96 9.36
N ARG A 270 15.28 4.55 8.20
CA ARG A 270 15.69 5.48 7.13
C ARG A 270 14.55 6.37 6.64
N GLY A 271 13.33 5.83 6.69
CA GLY A 271 12.11 6.52 6.28
C GLY A 271 11.69 7.66 7.21
N MET A 272 12.14 7.65 8.45
CA MET A 272 11.74 8.66 9.42
C MET A 272 12.46 9.97 9.21
N THR A 273 11.72 11.08 9.21
CA THR A 273 12.31 12.39 9.45
C THR A 273 12.70 12.51 10.91
N GLY A 274 13.66 13.38 11.24
CA GLY A 274 14.07 13.60 12.63
C GLY A 274 12.88 13.95 13.54
N ALA A 275 11.91 14.73 13.05
CA ALA A 275 10.69 15.06 13.79
C ALA A 275 9.80 13.83 14.05
N VAL A 276 9.65 12.94 13.08
CA VAL A 276 8.88 11.70 13.25
C VAL A 276 9.59 10.76 14.22
N ALA A 277 10.90 10.58 14.07
CA ALA A 277 11.70 9.77 14.98
C ALA A 277 11.62 10.28 16.43
N LEU A 278 11.75 11.60 16.62
CA LEU A 278 11.61 12.23 17.93
C LEU A 278 10.21 12.03 18.50
N SER A 279 9.16 12.24 17.71
CA SER A 279 7.76 12.01 18.11
C SER A 279 7.54 10.58 18.61
N TRP A 280 8.12 9.58 17.93
CA TRP A 280 8.01 8.19 18.33
C TRP A 280 8.79 7.89 19.62
N LEU A 281 9.99 8.43 19.73
CA LEU A 281 10.77 8.34 20.98
C LEU A 281 10.02 8.91 22.17
N VAL A 282 9.42 10.10 22.04
CA VAL A 282 8.63 10.74 23.10
C VAL A 282 7.45 9.86 23.50
N TRP A 283 6.72 9.27 22.55
CA TRP A 283 5.63 8.35 22.84
C TRP A 283 6.10 7.12 23.61
N ILE A 284 7.19 6.49 23.20
CA ILE A 284 7.73 5.28 23.85
C ILE A 284 8.19 5.58 25.25
N TRP A 285 8.94 6.65 25.44
CA TRP A 285 9.37 7.08 26.78
C TRP A 285 8.18 7.46 27.64
N GLY A 286 7.17 8.13 27.09
CA GLY A 286 5.93 8.45 27.80
C GLY A 286 5.21 7.19 28.28
N ILE A 287 5.06 6.18 27.42
CA ILE A 287 4.47 4.88 27.79
C ILE A 287 5.33 4.18 28.85
N ALA A 288 6.65 4.14 28.69
CA ALA A 288 7.56 3.51 29.65
C ALA A 288 7.47 4.17 31.03
N LEU A 289 7.44 5.51 31.09
CA LEU A 289 7.28 6.26 32.34
C LEU A 289 5.92 5.98 33.00
N VAL A 290 4.84 5.93 32.24
CA VAL A 290 3.51 5.60 32.80
C VAL A 290 3.48 4.18 33.35
N LEU A 291 4.08 3.22 32.65
CA LEU A 291 4.15 1.84 33.12
C LEU A 291 5.02 1.70 34.39
N ASP A 292 6.15 2.39 34.44
CA ASP A 292 7.02 2.43 35.61
C ASP A 292 6.32 3.06 36.83
N ALA A 293 5.66 4.21 36.64
CA ALA A 293 4.87 4.88 37.68
C ALA A 293 3.74 3.98 38.22
N ARG A 294 3.04 3.25 37.33
CA ARG A 294 2.03 2.26 37.74
C ARG A 294 2.63 1.08 38.48
N GLY A 295 3.79 0.61 38.08
CA GLY A 295 4.53 -0.47 38.73
C GLY A 295 4.98 -0.08 40.15
N ARG A 296 5.47 1.16 40.35
CA ARG A 296 5.83 1.70 41.68
C ARG A 296 4.61 1.78 42.60
N ARG A 297 3.51 2.39 42.15
CA ARG A 297 2.27 2.46 42.93
C ARG A 297 1.74 1.11 43.36
N ARG A 298 1.88 0.07 42.55
CA ARG A 298 1.48 -1.31 42.93
C ARG A 298 2.39 -1.91 44.01
N ARG A 299 3.69 -1.60 44.00
CA ARG A 299 4.63 -2.07 45.02
C ARG A 299 4.36 -1.38 46.37
N ASP A 300 3.99 -0.13 46.37
CA ASP A 300 3.69 0.64 47.58
C ASP A 300 2.37 0.18 48.26
N ILE A 301 1.47 -0.49 47.51
CA ILE A 301 0.19 -1.00 48.02
C ILE A 301 0.33 -2.42 48.62
N ILE A 302 1.40 -3.17 48.30
CA ILE A 302 1.64 -4.51 48.84
C ILE A 302 2.53 -4.36 50.10
N PRO A 303 1.97 -4.55 51.30
CA PRO A 303 2.80 -4.45 52.51
C PRO A 303 3.85 -5.58 52.49
N PRO A 304 5.04 -5.33 53.03
CA PRO A 304 6.09 -6.34 53.12
C PRO A 304 5.56 -7.58 53.89
N PRO A 305 5.96 -8.79 53.50
CA PRO A 305 5.55 -9.98 54.21
C PRO A 305 5.97 -9.87 55.67
N GLN A 306 4.98 -10.00 56.57
CA GLN A 306 5.26 -10.02 58.01
C GLN A 306 6.21 -11.19 58.30
N SER A 307 7.40 -10.88 58.81
CA SER A 307 8.30 -11.90 59.29
C SER A 307 7.62 -12.67 60.44
N ARG A 308 7.26 -13.91 60.17
CA ARG A 308 6.86 -14.82 61.25
C ARG A 308 8.08 -15.12 62.09
N THR A 309 8.20 -14.43 63.21
CA THR A 309 9.10 -14.85 64.30
C THR A 309 8.53 -16.10 64.91
N SER A 310 9.22 -17.22 64.72
CA SER A 310 8.99 -18.49 65.42
C SER A 310 9.65 -18.40 66.78
#